data_2631075d8b4992b4f04524e3fc908458
#
_entry.id   2631075d8b4992b4f04524e3fc908458
#
_cell.length_a   1.000
_cell.length_b   1.000
_cell.length_c   1.000
_cell.angle_alpha   90.00
_cell.angle_beta   90.00
_cell.angle_gamma   90.00
#
_symmetry.space_group_name_H-M   'P 1'
#
loop_
_entity.id
_entity.type
_entity.pdbx_description
1 polymer ?
#
loop_
_entity_poly.entity_id
_entity_poly.type
_entity_poly.pdbx_seq_one_letter_code
_entity_poly.pdbx_strand_id
1 'polypeptide(L)'
;MFYTFNPILKSTLWGGAKIIPFKQLDCSQNQVGESWEISDVPGDESVVSSGPDKGMNLSQLVRTYQADLVGKENYERFGNCFPLLVKFIDAKQDLSIQVHPDDELARHRHNSMGKTEMWYVIDNNNGKAHLRSGLNKRITPAEYTQMVESNTICDALTNYPLQNGDVFFLPAGRIHSIGKGCFIAEIQQTSNITYRIYDFNRVDEHGNTRELHTELSKDAIDYTVLDDYRTHYVSVKNEPVELVSCPYFTTSLYDLTESMTMDYSELDSFVIYVFMEGEGSITDETGCTMQVHAGQSVLFPATTQSVVVEGTLKFLETYV
;
A
#
# COMPACT_ATOMS: atom_id res chain seq x y z
N MET A 1 -9.76 -12.69 -18.17
CA MET A 1 -10.54 -11.44 -17.88
C MET A 1 -9.90 -10.75 -16.68
N PHE A 2 -9.75 -9.42 -16.66
CA PHE A 2 -9.16 -8.65 -15.57
C PHE A 2 -10.00 -7.40 -15.26
N TYR A 3 -9.76 -6.79 -14.09
CA TYR A 3 -10.52 -5.64 -13.61
C TYR A 3 -9.61 -4.43 -13.43
N THR A 4 -10.14 -3.27 -13.82
CA THR A 4 -9.62 -1.95 -13.49
C THR A 4 -10.66 -1.18 -12.70
N PHE A 5 -10.22 -0.29 -11.82
CA PHE A 5 -11.10 0.45 -10.93
C PHE A 5 -10.95 1.97 -11.11
N ASN A 6 -12.00 2.71 -10.78
CA ASN A 6 -11.89 4.15 -10.63
C ASN A 6 -11.08 4.44 -9.36
N PRO A 7 -10.00 5.22 -9.42
CA PRO A 7 -9.22 5.54 -8.24
C PRO A 7 -10.02 6.40 -7.26
N ILE A 8 -9.89 6.12 -5.96
CA ILE A 8 -10.49 6.93 -4.90
C ILE A 8 -9.47 7.95 -4.42
N LEU A 9 -9.63 9.21 -4.81
CA LEU A 9 -8.70 10.28 -4.50
C LEU A 9 -9.02 10.90 -3.14
N LYS A 10 -8.04 10.92 -2.24
CA LYS A 10 -8.16 11.50 -0.90
C LYS A 10 -7.34 12.79 -0.80
N SER A 11 -8.03 13.91 -0.65
CA SER A 11 -7.39 15.18 -0.29
C SER A 11 -7.02 15.18 1.19
N THR A 12 -5.78 15.51 1.50
CA THR A 12 -5.25 15.53 2.86
C THR A 12 -4.43 16.80 3.11
N LEU A 13 -4.27 17.21 4.37
CA LEU A 13 -3.50 18.40 4.74
C LEU A 13 -2.03 18.33 4.29
N TRP A 14 -1.50 17.13 4.19
CA TRP A 14 -0.11 16.85 3.81
C TRP A 14 0.06 16.44 2.34
N GLY A 15 -1.04 16.35 1.58
CA GLY A 15 -1.06 15.85 0.21
C GLY A 15 -0.33 16.73 -0.78
N GLY A 16 0.19 16.09 -1.82
CA GLY A 16 0.96 16.71 -2.90
C GLY A 16 0.19 16.86 -4.22
N ALA A 17 0.92 17.00 -5.31
CA ALA A 17 0.39 17.20 -6.65
C ALA A 17 0.92 16.17 -7.68
N LYS A 18 1.63 15.12 -7.23
CA LYS A 18 2.25 14.14 -8.12
C LYS A 18 1.28 13.06 -8.62
N ILE A 19 0.27 12.69 -7.82
CA ILE A 19 -0.67 11.59 -8.14
C ILE A 19 -1.40 11.85 -9.46
N ILE A 20 -1.98 13.03 -9.64
CA ILE A 20 -2.80 13.35 -10.83
C ILE A 20 -2.00 13.22 -12.13
N PRO A 21 -0.84 13.88 -12.31
CA PRO A 21 -0.04 13.72 -13.53
C PRO A 21 0.56 12.32 -13.67
N PHE A 22 0.96 11.67 -12.57
CA PHE A 22 1.50 10.31 -12.59
C PHE A 22 0.48 9.30 -13.14
N LYS A 23 -0.78 9.47 -12.76
CA LYS A 23 -1.89 8.62 -13.23
C LYS A 23 -2.51 9.10 -14.54
N GLN A 24 -2.04 10.21 -15.11
CA GLN A 24 -2.58 10.83 -16.33
C GLN A 24 -4.09 11.11 -16.23
N LEU A 25 -4.56 11.54 -15.03
CA LEU A 25 -5.96 11.83 -14.80
C LEU A 25 -6.33 13.23 -15.28
N ASP A 26 -7.48 13.34 -15.97
CA ASP A 26 -8.11 14.64 -16.27
C ASP A 26 -8.90 15.10 -15.03
N CYS A 27 -8.20 15.69 -14.09
CA CYS A 27 -8.73 16.12 -12.81
C CYS A 27 -8.07 17.42 -12.34
N SER A 28 -8.86 18.37 -11.88
CA SER A 28 -8.37 19.68 -11.41
C SER A 28 -7.93 19.69 -9.94
N GLN A 29 -8.04 18.57 -9.22
CA GLN A 29 -7.55 18.47 -7.84
C GLN A 29 -6.02 18.60 -7.82
N ASN A 30 -5.51 19.44 -6.94
CA ASN A 30 -4.08 19.75 -6.83
C ASN A 30 -3.45 19.45 -5.47
N GLN A 31 -4.23 18.86 -4.56
CA GLN A 31 -3.78 18.46 -3.23
C GLN A 31 -4.35 17.08 -2.90
N VAL A 32 -3.77 16.06 -3.52
CA VAL A 32 -4.17 14.66 -3.36
C VAL A 32 -3.05 13.93 -2.62
N GLY A 33 -3.32 13.51 -1.38
CA GLY A 33 -2.35 12.78 -0.57
C GLY A 33 -2.34 11.29 -0.86
N GLU A 34 -3.52 10.71 -1.14
CA GLU A 34 -3.65 9.29 -1.42
C GLU A 34 -4.55 9.05 -2.64
N SER A 35 -4.19 8.05 -3.43
CA SER A 35 -5.04 7.43 -4.45
C SER A 35 -5.19 5.96 -4.08
N TRP A 36 -6.40 5.57 -3.68
CA TRP A 36 -6.71 4.17 -3.38
C TRP A 36 -7.09 3.48 -4.69
N GLU A 37 -6.28 2.51 -5.06
CA GLU A 37 -6.37 1.83 -6.35
C GLU A 37 -7.32 0.63 -6.30
N ILE A 38 -7.15 -0.19 -5.27
CA ILE A 38 -7.96 -1.37 -4.99
C ILE A 38 -8.29 -1.33 -3.50
N SER A 39 -9.56 -1.21 -3.17
CA SER A 39 -10.04 -1.05 -1.79
C SER A 39 -11.37 -1.74 -1.58
N ASP A 40 -11.48 -2.47 -0.48
CA ASP A 40 -12.73 -3.00 0.06
C ASP A 40 -13.01 -2.45 1.48
N VAL A 41 -12.43 -1.29 1.79
CA VAL A 41 -12.71 -0.59 3.05
C VAL A 41 -14.15 -0.09 3.02
N PRO A 42 -14.99 -0.39 4.04
CA PRO A 42 -16.39 0.03 4.07
C PRO A 42 -16.58 1.54 3.88
N GLY A 43 -17.38 1.90 2.86
CA GLY A 43 -17.64 3.29 2.46
C GLY A 43 -16.63 3.86 1.46
N ASP A 44 -15.54 3.15 1.20
CA ASP A 44 -14.51 3.49 0.23
C ASP A 44 -14.16 2.28 -0.68
N GLU A 45 -15.16 1.52 -1.07
CA GLU A 45 -14.98 0.37 -1.95
C GLU A 45 -14.70 0.82 -3.38
N SER A 46 -13.67 0.25 -3.99
CA SER A 46 -13.31 0.51 -5.38
C SER A 46 -14.42 0.06 -6.33
N VAL A 47 -14.71 0.88 -7.34
CA VAL A 47 -15.76 0.62 -8.35
C VAL A 47 -15.11 0.28 -9.68
N VAL A 48 -15.55 -0.84 -10.28
CA VAL A 48 -15.09 -1.30 -11.60
C VAL A 48 -15.32 -0.24 -12.66
N SER A 49 -14.25 0.12 -13.39
CA SER A 49 -14.24 1.22 -14.36
C SER A 49 -14.73 0.80 -15.76
N SER A 50 -14.58 -0.49 -16.12
CA SER A 50 -14.83 -0.99 -17.47
C SER A 50 -15.25 -2.46 -17.47
N GLY A 51 -15.71 -2.95 -18.65
CA GLY A 51 -16.09 -4.35 -18.84
C GLY A 51 -17.52 -4.68 -18.43
N PRO A 52 -17.87 -5.99 -18.38
CA PRO A 52 -19.23 -6.44 -18.08
C PRO A 52 -19.74 -6.04 -16.69
N ASP A 53 -18.83 -6.00 -15.71
CA ASP A 53 -19.15 -5.70 -14.31
C ASP A 53 -18.96 -4.20 -13.97
N LYS A 54 -18.85 -3.33 -15.00
CA LYS A 54 -18.70 -1.89 -14.78
C LYS A 54 -19.77 -1.34 -13.84
N GLY A 55 -19.32 -0.63 -12.81
CA GLY A 55 -20.18 -0.02 -11.78
C GLY A 55 -20.40 -0.90 -10.56
N MET A 56 -20.03 -2.18 -10.57
CA MET A 56 -19.99 -3.01 -9.35
C MET A 56 -18.83 -2.54 -8.46
N ASN A 57 -19.05 -2.52 -7.15
CA ASN A 57 -17.94 -2.32 -6.22
C ASN A 57 -17.22 -3.63 -5.90
N LEU A 58 -16.02 -3.55 -5.31
CA LEU A 58 -15.18 -4.71 -5.06
C LEU A 58 -15.85 -5.71 -4.09
N SER A 59 -16.59 -5.25 -3.06
CA SER A 59 -17.39 -6.14 -2.20
C SER A 59 -18.46 -6.91 -2.98
N GLN A 60 -19.08 -6.28 -3.97
CA GLN A 60 -20.06 -6.97 -4.83
C GLN A 60 -19.39 -8.00 -5.74
N LEU A 61 -18.20 -7.68 -6.29
CA LEU A 61 -17.43 -8.66 -7.07
C LEU A 61 -17.07 -9.88 -6.23
N VAL A 62 -16.54 -9.68 -5.02
CA VAL A 62 -16.18 -10.81 -4.12
C VAL A 62 -17.41 -11.67 -3.81
N ARG A 63 -18.57 -11.07 -3.50
CA ARG A 63 -19.80 -11.81 -3.23
C ARG A 63 -20.33 -12.59 -4.46
N THR A 64 -20.13 -12.03 -5.65
CA THR A 64 -20.62 -12.64 -6.90
C THR A 64 -19.73 -13.80 -7.34
N TYR A 65 -18.41 -13.60 -7.34
CA TYR A 65 -17.47 -14.56 -7.91
C TYR A 65 -16.73 -15.40 -6.87
N GLN A 66 -16.77 -15.00 -5.59
CA GLN A 66 -16.26 -15.79 -4.46
C GLN A 66 -14.83 -16.31 -4.73
N ALA A 67 -14.62 -17.62 -4.60
CA ALA A 67 -13.35 -18.28 -4.83
C ALA A 67 -12.81 -18.10 -6.26
N ASP A 68 -13.67 -17.93 -7.26
CA ASP A 68 -13.23 -17.67 -8.63
C ASP A 68 -12.52 -16.31 -8.78
N LEU A 69 -12.85 -15.36 -7.90
CA LEU A 69 -12.16 -14.07 -7.86
C LEU A 69 -10.91 -14.12 -6.97
N VAL A 70 -11.04 -14.60 -5.73
CA VAL A 70 -9.99 -14.41 -4.71
C VAL A 70 -9.15 -15.65 -4.42
N GLY A 71 -9.52 -16.83 -4.93
CA GLY A 71 -8.94 -18.12 -4.57
C GLY A 71 -9.71 -18.81 -3.45
N LYS A 72 -9.62 -20.13 -3.36
CA LYS A 72 -10.39 -20.94 -2.39
C LYS A 72 -9.92 -20.68 -0.97
N GLU A 73 -8.61 -20.75 -0.73
CA GLU A 73 -8.05 -20.52 0.60
C GLU A 73 -8.32 -19.09 1.09
N ASN A 74 -8.22 -18.10 0.20
CA ASN A 74 -8.54 -16.72 0.52
C ASN A 74 -10.02 -16.51 0.82
N TYR A 75 -10.91 -17.15 0.06
CA TYR A 75 -12.34 -17.05 0.34
C TYR A 75 -12.72 -17.74 1.66
N GLU A 76 -12.12 -18.88 1.99
CA GLU A 76 -12.30 -19.53 3.28
C GLU A 76 -11.81 -18.66 4.45
N ARG A 77 -10.69 -17.97 4.26
CA ARG A 77 -10.05 -17.13 5.30
C ARG A 77 -10.76 -15.79 5.51
N PHE A 78 -11.13 -15.10 4.42
CA PHE A 78 -11.61 -13.71 4.45
C PHE A 78 -13.11 -13.58 4.13
N GLY A 79 -13.75 -14.63 3.64
CA GLY A 79 -15.17 -14.62 3.25
C GLY A 79 -15.44 -13.59 2.14
N ASN A 80 -16.39 -12.71 2.39
CA ASN A 80 -16.80 -11.69 1.43
C ASN A 80 -15.96 -10.40 1.48
N CYS A 81 -14.80 -10.41 2.16
CA CYS A 81 -13.91 -9.27 2.23
C CYS A 81 -12.71 -9.47 1.30
N PHE A 82 -12.38 -8.47 0.50
CA PHE A 82 -11.13 -8.48 -0.26
C PHE A 82 -9.97 -8.15 0.67
N PRO A 83 -8.87 -8.95 0.70
CA PRO A 83 -7.90 -8.89 1.80
C PRO A 83 -6.90 -7.74 1.72
N LEU A 84 -6.73 -7.08 0.57
CA LEU A 84 -5.70 -6.07 0.35
C LEU A 84 -6.27 -4.70 0.00
N LEU A 85 -5.56 -3.67 0.44
CA LEU A 85 -5.73 -2.28 0.02
C LEU A 85 -4.42 -1.81 -0.63
N VAL A 86 -4.52 -1.28 -1.85
CA VAL A 86 -3.39 -0.77 -2.63
C VAL A 86 -3.55 0.73 -2.84
N LYS A 87 -2.46 1.49 -2.62
CA LYS A 87 -2.48 2.94 -2.73
C LYS A 87 -1.23 3.50 -3.39
N PHE A 88 -1.38 4.69 -3.98
CA PHE A 88 -0.27 5.64 -4.15
C PHE A 88 -0.38 6.75 -3.12
N ILE A 89 0.75 7.15 -2.52
CA ILE A 89 0.81 8.19 -1.49
C ILE A 89 1.82 9.25 -1.91
N ASP A 90 1.38 10.52 -1.94
CA ASP A 90 2.21 11.70 -2.25
C ASP A 90 2.29 12.63 -1.05
N ALA A 91 3.42 12.63 -0.38
CA ALA A 91 3.68 13.38 0.84
C ALA A 91 4.37 14.72 0.56
N LYS A 92 3.62 15.82 0.43
CA LYS A 92 4.15 17.19 0.40
C LYS A 92 4.69 17.65 1.75
N GLN A 93 4.15 17.10 2.84
CA GLN A 93 4.59 17.31 4.23
C GLN A 93 4.73 15.95 4.92
N ASP A 94 5.40 15.91 6.08
CA ASP A 94 5.49 14.70 6.88
C ASP A 94 4.09 14.21 7.29
N LEU A 95 3.81 12.93 7.12
CA LEU A 95 2.66 12.28 7.73
C LEU A 95 2.88 12.15 9.24
N SER A 96 1.81 11.94 10.01
CA SER A 96 1.95 11.69 11.45
C SER A 96 2.86 10.51 11.75
N ILE A 97 3.56 10.55 12.87
CA ILE A 97 4.11 9.33 13.48
C ILE A 97 2.94 8.47 13.89
N GLN A 98 2.97 7.19 13.51
CA GLN A 98 1.84 6.28 13.70
C GLN A 98 2.27 4.83 13.89
N VAL A 99 1.36 4.02 14.37
CA VAL A 99 1.46 2.57 14.45
C VAL A 99 0.11 1.95 14.12
N HIS A 100 0.14 0.71 13.63
CA HIS A 100 -1.07 -0.05 13.33
C HIS A 100 -1.17 -1.27 14.23
N PRO A 101 -2.39 -1.61 14.71
CA PRO A 101 -2.60 -2.83 15.49
C PRO A 101 -2.45 -4.08 14.62
N ASP A 102 -2.09 -5.20 15.23
CA ASP A 102 -2.20 -6.52 14.64
C ASP A 102 -3.66 -7.01 14.54
N ASP A 103 -3.88 -8.20 13.96
CA ASP A 103 -5.22 -8.76 13.76
C ASP A 103 -5.96 -9.01 15.09
N GLU A 104 -5.25 -9.43 16.14
CA GLU A 104 -5.87 -9.71 17.44
C GLU A 104 -6.39 -8.42 18.07
N LEU A 105 -5.53 -7.43 18.15
CA LEU A 105 -5.84 -6.13 18.76
C LEU A 105 -6.90 -5.37 17.93
N ALA A 106 -6.79 -5.41 16.58
CA ALA A 106 -7.74 -4.77 15.69
C ALA A 106 -9.12 -5.41 15.78
N ARG A 107 -9.19 -6.75 15.83
CA ARG A 107 -10.45 -7.47 16.01
C ARG A 107 -11.11 -7.13 17.34
N HIS A 108 -10.32 -7.14 18.42
CA HIS A 108 -10.84 -6.88 19.76
C HIS A 108 -11.37 -5.45 19.93
N ARG A 109 -10.65 -4.44 19.38
CA ARG A 109 -10.96 -3.02 19.59
C ARG A 109 -11.88 -2.42 18.55
N HIS A 110 -11.80 -2.91 17.31
CA HIS A 110 -12.43 -2.24 16.16
C HIS A 110 -13.27 -3.19 15.29
N ASN A 111 -13.31 -4.49 15.61
CA ASN A 111 -13.94 -5.51 14.76
C ASN A 111 -13.41 -5.45 13.31
N SER A 112 -12.11 -5.32 13.15
CA SER A 112 -11.42 -5.11 11.87
C SER A 112 -10.18 -5.99 11.76
N MET A 113 -9.57 -6.03 10.59
CA MET A 113 -8.26 -6.62 10.35
C MET A 113 -7.16 -5.71 10.90
N GLY A 114 -6.01 -6.30 11.21
CA GLY A 114 -4.77 -5.57 11.46
C GLY A 114 -4.27 -4.84 10.21
N LYS A 115 -3.13 -4.19 10.33
CA LYS A 115 -2.57 -3.44 9.21
C LYS A 115 -1.06 -3.65 9.13
N THR A 116 -0.69 -4.77 8.50
CA THR A 116 0.66 -5.03 8.00
C THR A 116 0.75 -4.46 6.58
N GLU A 117 1.84 -3.78 6.26
CA GLU A 117 2.00 -3.07 5.00
C GLU A 117 3.43 -3.14 4.47
N MET A 118 3.60 -2.82 3.21
CA MET A 118 4.89 -2.53 2.60
C MET A 118 4.84 -1.25 1.78
N TRP A 119 5.98 -0.59 1.66
CA TRP A 119 6.16 0.58 0.81
C TRP A 119 7.24 0.34 -0.23
N TYR A 120 6.96 0.79 -1.45
CA TYR A 120 7.95 0.92 -2.52
C TYR A 120 8.10 2.40 -2.88
N VAL A 121 9.32 2.93 -2.84
CA VAL A 121 9.60 4.34 -3.13
C VAL A 121 9.69 4.56 -4.64
N ILE A 122 8.70 5.28 -5.19
CA ILE A 122 8.63 5.65 -6.62
C ILE A 122 9.50 6.88 -6.90
N ASP A 123 9.37 7.92 -6.05
CA ASP A 123 10.14 9.15 -6.21
C ASP A 123 10.60 9.69 -4.85
N ASN A 124 11.90 9.92 -4.74
CA ASN A 124 12.58 10.43 -3.55
C ASN A 124 12.79 11.96 -3.57
N ASN A 125 12.11 12.67 -4.46
CA ASN A 125 12.21 14.13 -4.59
C ASN A 125 13.67 14.63 -4.73
N ASN A 126 14.41 14.03 -5.65
CA ASN A 126 15.82 14.33 -5.90
C ASN A 126 16.71 14.19 -4.64
N GLY A 127 16.49 13.13 -3.86
CA GLY A 127 17.24 12.82 -2.66
C GLY A 127 16.88 13.66 -1.43
N LYS A 128 15.76 14.41 -1.47
CA LYS A 128 15.28 15.22 -0.33
C LYS A 128 14.24 14.52 0.53
N ALA A 129 13.68 13.40 0.04
CA ALA A 129 12.69 12.64 0.76
C ALA A 129 13.35 11.80 1.87
N HIS A 130 12.61 11.61 2.92
CA HIS A 130 12.99 10.73 4.04
C HIS A 130 11.73 10.05 4.59
N LEU A 131 11.92 8.97 5.31
CA LEU A 131 10.88 8.35 6.12
C LEU A 131 11.43 7.88 7.46
N ARG A 132 10.56 7.56 8.39
CA ARG A 132 10.92 6.96 9.67
C ARG A 132 10.31 5.56 9.76
N SER A 133 11.14 4.59 10.16
CA SER A 133 10.70 3.21 10.37
C SER A 133 11.43 2.60 11.54
N GLY A 134 10.68 2.16 12.55
CA GLY A 134 11.18 1.48 13.72
C GLY A 134 11.95 2.36 14.72
N LEU A 135 12.25 1.78 15.86
CA LEU A 135 12.98 2.41 16.96
C LEU A 135 14.50 2.37 16.72
N ASN A 136 15.21 3.47 16.98
CA ASN A 136 16.68 3.53 16.93
C ASN A 136 17.34 3.23 18.27
N LYS A 137 16.57 3.07 19.33
CA LYS A 137 17.01 2.75 20.68
C LYS A 137 15.91 2.02 21.45
N ARG A 138 16.29 1.25 22.45
CA ARG A 138 15.33 0.63 23.35
C ARG A 138 14.67 1.69 24.22
N ILE A 139 13.36 1.66 24.27
CA ILE A 139 12.52 2.46 25.16
C ILE A 139 11.47 1.56 25.79
N THR A 140 11.06 1.90 27.01
CA THR A 140 9.93 1.27 27.68
C THR A 140 8.61 1.94 27.31
N PRO A 141 7.44 1.30 27.52
CA PRO A 141 6.15 1.94 27.34
C PRO A 141 5.97 3.24 28.15
N ALA A 142 6.60 3.36 29.31
CA ALA A 142 6.57 4.59 30.12
C ALA A 142 7.41 5.70 29.49
N GLU A 143 8.61 5.39 29.00
CA GLU A 143 9.45 6.35 28.28
C GLU A 143 8.79 6.79 26.97
N TYR A 144 8.13 5.86 26.26
CA TYR A 144 7.32 6.21 25.08
C TYR A 144 6.29 7.29 25.42
N THR A 145 5.45 7.08 26.46
CA THR A 145 4.44 8.06 26.88
C THR A 145 5.09 9.42 27.19
N GLN A 146 6.18 9.43 27.97
CA GLN A 146 6.92 10.66 28.30
C GLN A 146 7.47 11.38 27.05
N MET A 147 7.98 10.63 26.06
CA MET A 147 8.50 11.19 24.80
C MET A 147 7.39 11.80 23.93
N VAL A 148 6.19 11.19 23.93
CA VAL A 148 5.02 11.75 23.22
C VAL A 148 4.61 13.06 23.91
N GLU A 149 4.46 13.08 25.23
CA GLU A 149 4.07 14.28 26.02
C GLU A 149 5.07 15.43 25.84
N SER A 150 6.36 15.12 25.74
CA SER A 150 7.42 16.11 25.56
C SER A 150 7.70 16.47 24.10
N ASN A 151 6.97 15.89 23.13
CA ASN A 151 7.18 16.07 21.68
C ASN A 151 8.57 15.62 21.19
N THR A 152 9.17 14.63 21.83
CA THR A 152 10.52 14.12 21.49
C THR A 152 10.51 12.72 20.90
N ILE A 153 9.36 12.15 20.60
CA ILE A 153 9.23 10.77 20.08
C ILE A 153 10.01 10.54 18.79
N CYS A 154 10.18 11.57 17.95
CA CYS A 154 10.97 11.49 16.73
C CYS A 154 12.45 11.13 17.01
N ASP A 155 13.00 11.47 18.18
CA ASP A 155 14.39 11.19 18.56
C ASP A 155 14.62 9.68 18.87
N ALA A 156 13.55 8.93 19.01
CA ALA A 156 13.59 7.47 19.21
C ALA A 156 13.39 6.67 17.93
N LEU A 157 13.20 7.34 16.76
CA LEU A 157 12.92 6.68 15.50
C LEU A 157 14.12 6.69 14.56
N THR A 158 14.31 5.60 13.82
CA THR A 158 15.29 5.54 12.75
C THR A 158 14.78 6.35 11.57
N ASN A 159 15.60 7.33 11.11
CA ASN A 159 15.29 8.16 9.95
C ASN A 159 16.13 7.73 8.76
N TYR A 160 15.48 7.46 7.64
CA TYR A 160 16.08 6.99 6.40
C TYR A 160 16.02 8.06 5.32
N PRO A 161 17.17 8.54 4.80
CA PRO A 161 17.21 9.20 3.49
C PRO A 161 16.86 8.16 2.42
N LEU A 162 16.04 8.54 1.45
CA LEU A 162 15.47 7.62 0.48
C LEU A 162 16.16 7.65 -0.88
N GLN A 163 16.12 6.49 -1.53
CA GLN A 163 16.41 6.33 -2.96
C GLN A 163 15.16 5.76 -3.67
N ASN A 164 15.03 6.04 -4.97
CA ASN A 164 13.99 5.39 -5.77
C ASN A 164 14.25 3.88 -5.78
N GLY A 165 13.20 3.10 -5.58
CA GLY A 165 13.30 1.66 -5.44
C GLY A 165 13.54 1.17 -4.00
N ASP A 166 13.75 2.04 -3.02
CA ASP A 166 13.81 1.57 -1.62
C ASP A 166 12.49 0.88 -1.23
N VAL A 167 12.62 -0.21 -0.47
CA VAL A 167 11.49 -1.00 0.03
C VAL A 167 11.54 -1.07 1.55
N PHE A 168 10.38 -0.92 2.17
CA PHE A 168 10.20 -1.10 3.62
C PHE A 168 9.03 -2.04 3.88
N PHE A 169 9.28 -3.11 4.62
CA PHE A 169 8.25 -3.96 5.18
C PHE A 169 7.90 -3.49 6.59
N LEU A 170 6.63 -3.22 6.84
CA LEU A 170 6.10 -2.67 8.08
C LEU A 170 5.07 -3.62 8.68
N PRO A 171 5.50 -4.66 9.40
CA PRO A 171 4.56 -5.49 10.14
C PRO A 171 3.77 -4.63 11.13
N ALA A 172 2.54 -5.03 11.42
CA ALA A 172 1.75 -4.41 12.50
C ALA A 172 2.61 -4.26 13.77
N GLY A 173 2.43 -3.16 14.49
CA GLY A 173 3.25 -2.81 15.65
C GLY A 173 4.51 -1.98 15.34
N ARG A 174 4.94 -1.88 14.08
CA ARG A 174 6.08 -1.04 13.73
C ARG A 174 5.70 0.43 13.71
N ILE A 175 6.35 1.22 14.57
CA ILE A 175 6.19 2.68 14.58
C ILE A 175 6.86 3.29 13.34
N HIS A 176 6.16 4.15 12.60
CA HIS A 176 6.65 4.67 11.34
C HIS A 176 6.05 6.03 10.96
N SER A 177 6.59 6.64 9.91
CA SER A 177 6.03 7.85 9.28
C SER A 177 6.61 8.04 7.89
N ILE A 178 5.77 8.31 6.91
CA ILE A 178 6.18 8.79 5.58
C ILE A 178 6.58 10.27 5.72
N GLY A 179 7.81 10.59 5.36
CA GLY A 179 8.31 11.95 5.45
C GLY A 179 8.02 12.77 4.20
N LYS A 180 8.23 14.07 4.34
CA LYS A 180 8.07 15.05 3.26
C LYS A 180 8.86 14.67 2.01
N GLY A 181 8.22 14.77 0.86
CA GLY A 181 8.82 14.55 -0.45
C GLY A 181 8.70 13.13 -0.97
N CYS A 182 8.27 12.17 -0.14
CA CYS A 182 8.05 10.80 -0.56
C CYS A 182 6.88 10.69 -1.54
N PHE A 183 7.09 9.88 -2.58
CA PHE A 183 6.02 9.36 -3.42
C PHE A 183 6.18 7.84 -3.48
N ILE A 184 5.19 7.10 -2.99
CA ILE A 184 5.30 5.66 -2.77
C ILE A 184 4.07 4.91 -3.29
N ALA A 185 4.26 3.62 -3.59
CA ALA A 185 3.19 2.63 -3.62
C ALA A 185 3.13 1.92 -2.26
N GLU A 186 1.93 1.76 -1.73
CA GLU A 186 1.64 1.03 -0.50
C GLU A 186 0.75 -0.17 -0.78
N ILE A 187 1.17 -1.34 -0.33
CA ILE A 187 0.38 -2.58 -0.32
C ILE A 187 0.16 -2.97 1.12
N GLN A 188 -1.08 -3.18 1.54
CA GLN A 188 -1.44 -3.43 2.93
C GLN A 188 -2.66 -4.35 3.06
N GLN A 189 -2.87 -4.90 4.25
CA GLN A 189 -4.16 -5.51 4.60
C GLN A 189 -5.29 -4.48 4.47
N THR A 190 -6.51 -4.96 4.17
CA THR A 190 -7.72 -4.11 4.10
C THR A 190 -8.11 -3.58 5.47
N SER A 191 -7.47 -2.51 5.86
CA SER A 191 -7.70 -1.79 7.11
C SER A 191 -7.33 -0.33 6.94
N ASN A 192 -8.10 0.58 7.55
CA ASN A 192 -7.77 2.01 7.62
C ASN A 192 -7.50 2.47 9.06
N ILE A 193 -7.26 1.52 9.99
CA ILE A 193 -7.01 1.82 11.40
C ILE A 193 -5.61 2.36 11.57
N THR A 194 -5.52 3.57 12.13
CA THR A 194 -4.26 4.25 12.41
C THR A 194 -4.29 4.79 13.83
N TYR A 195 -3.34 4.35 14.65
CA TYR A 195 -3.07 4.98 15.94
C TYR A 195 -2.02 6.08 15.75
N ARG A 196 -2.50 7.34 15.79
CA ARG A 196 -1.65 8.52 15.62
C ARG A 196 -0.94 8.82 16.92
N ILE A 197 0.39 8.86 16.87
CA ILE A 197 1.26 9.08 18.01
C ILE A 197 1.66 10.54 18.13
N TYR A 198 2.05 11.16 17.00
CA TYR A 198 2.48 12.56 16.96
C TYR A 198 2.20 13.15 15.58
N ASP A 199 1.68 14.36 15.53
CA ASP A 199 1.28 15.03 14.29
C ASP A 199 1.95 16.39 14.07
N PHE A 200 3.15 16.58 14.59
CA PHE A 200 3.94 17.81 14.43
C PHE A 200 3.19 19.08 14.85
N ASN A 201 2.27 18.95 15.78
CA ASN A 201 1.39 20.03 16.28
C ASN A 201 0.64 20.76 15.14
N ARG A 202 0.34 20.07 14.04
CA ARG A 202 -0.45 20.65 12.95
C ARG A 202 -1.87 20.94 13.38
N VAL A 203 -2.38 22.02 12.80
CA VAL A 203 -3.78 22.42 12.93
C VAL A 203 -4.43 22.48 11.55
N ASP A 204 -5.73 22.22 11.52
CA ASP A 204 -6.55 22.44 10.33
C ASP A 204 -6.84 23.95 10.14
N GLU A 205 -7.60 24.29 9.10
CA GLU A 205 -8.01 25.67 8.81
C GLU A 205 -8.86 26.33 9.91
N HIS A 206 -9.39 25.52 10.84
CA HIS A 206 -10.17 25.98 12.00
C HIS A 206 -9.35 26.06 13.29
N GLY A 207 -8.04 25.71 13.22
CA GLY A 207 -7.14 25.69 14.36
C GLY A 207 -7.23 24.45 15.24
N ASN A 208 -7.91 23.38 14.78
CA ASN A 208 -8.01 22.12 15.52
C ASN A 208 -6.86 21.20 15.21
N THR A 209 -6.31 20.51 16.23
CA THR A 209 -5.37 19.42 16.07
C THR A 209 -6.09 18.10 15.80
N ARG A 210 -5.44 17.17 15.09
CA ARG A 210 -5.95 15.81 14.98
C ARG A 210 -5.77 15.06 16.30
N GLU A 211 -6.71 14.17 16.60
CA GLU A 211 -6.65 13.32 17.80
C GLU A 211 -5.39 12.46 17.80
N LEU A 212 -4.74 12.35 18.95
CA LEU A 212 -3.63 11.45 19.22
C LEU A 212 -4.12 10.23 20.01
N HIS A 213 -3.56 9.07 19.71
CA HIS A 213 -3.98 7.79 20.27
C HIS A 213 -2.86 7.19 21.15
N THR A 214 -2.30 8.00 22.07
CA THR A 214 -1.10 7.64 22.85
C THR A 214 -1.25 6.31 23.58
N GLU A 215 -2.35 6.11 24.31
CA GLU A 215 -2.57 4.87 25.08
C GLU A 215 -2.86 3.67 24.17
N LEU A 216 -3.65 3.85 23.10
CA LEU A 216 -3.90 2.78 22.14
C LEU A 216 -2.62 2.35 21.41
N SER A 217 -1.77 3.31 21.08
CA SER A 217 -0.47 3.06 20.42
C SER A 217 0.49 2.30 21.32
N LYS A 218 0.51 2.65 22.60
CA LYS A 218 1.41 2.02 23.58
C LYS A 218 1.30 0.51 23.63
N ASP A 219 0.09 -0.02 23.49
CA ASP A 219 -0.18 -1.46 23.47
C ASP A 219 0.12 -2.10 22.11
N ALA A 220 0.04 -1.31 21.04
CA ALA A 220 0.24 -1.80 19.68
C ALA A 220 1.71 -1.81 19.26
N ILE A 221 2.57 -0.97 19.86
CA ILE A 221 3.97 -0.83 19.44
C ILE A 221 4.77 -2.11 19.74
N ASP A 222 5.46 -2.61 18.72
CA ASP A 222 6.58 -3.53 18.87
C ASP A 222 7.84 -2.72 19.26
N TYR A 223 8.26 -2.87 20.53
CA TYR A 223 9.41 -2.18 21.09
C TYR A 223 10.76 -2.81 20.72
N THR A 224 10.77 -3.81 19.85
CA THR A 224 12.01 -4.44 19.35
C THR A 224 12.78 -3.45 18.49
N VAL A 225 14.09 -3.35 18.72
CA VAL A 225 15.00 -2.54 17.93
C VAL A 225 15.77 -3.43 16.97
N LEU A 226 15.71 -3.13 15.68
CA LEU A 226 16.48 -3.79 14.64
C LEU A 226 17.63 -2.89 14.18
N ASP A 227 18.68 -3.49 13.64
CA ASP A 227 19.82 -2.75 13.09
C ASP A 227 19.47 -2.01 11.80
N ASP A 228 18.57 -2.59 10.98
CA ASP A 228 18.03 -1.99 9.77
C ASP A 228 16.58 -2.42 9.55
N TYR A 229 15.76 -1.49 9.07
CA TYR A 229 14.34 -1.72 8.76
C TYR A 229 14.05 -1.68 7.26
N ARG A 230 15.06 -1.42 6.43
CA ARG A 230 14.96 -1.45 4.97
C ARG A 230 14.98 -2.90 4.48
N THR A 231 14.12 -3.22 3.53
CA THR A 231 14.20 -4.49 2.80
C THR A 231 15.29 -4.39 1.73
N HIS A 232 16.28 -5.27 1.82
CA HIS A 232 17.38 -5.34 0.87
C HIS A 232 17.08 -6.33 -0.24
N TYR A 233 17.22 -5.91 -1.48
CA TYR A 233 17.07 -6.74 -2.66
C TYR A 233 18.01 -6.27 -3.77
N VAL A 234 18.19 -7.10 -4.79
CA VAL A 234 18.94 -6.76 -6.00
C VAL A 234 17.96 -6.81 -7.17
N SER A 235 17.73 -5.68 -7.82
CA SER A 235 16.88 -5.64 -9.02
C SER A 235 17.55 -6.35 -10.17
N VAL A 236 16.80 -7.25 -10.82
CA VAL A 236 17.23 -8.00 -12.01
C VAL A 236 16.24 -7.69 -13.13
N LYS A 237 16.76 -7.46 -14.35
CA LYS A 237 15.93 -7.24 -15.53
C LYS A 237 15.32 -8.54 -16.03
N ASN A 238 14.04 -8.49 -16.42
CA ASN A 238 13.32 -9.59 -17.04
C ASN A 238 13.24 -10.86 -16.15
N GLU A 239 13.28 -10.68 -14.83
CA GLU A 239 13.12 -11.73 -13.83
C GLU A 239 12.30 -11.21 -12.65
N PRO A 240 11.51 -12.08 -11.98
CA PRO A 240 10.85 -11.71 -10.73
C PRO A 240 11.87 -11.53 -9.60
N VAL A 241 11.69 -10.49 -8.80
CA VAL A 241 12.48 -10.28 -7.59
C VAL A 241 11.51 -10.17 -6.41
N GLU A 242 11.46 -11.19 -5.56
CA GLU A 242 10.65 -11.15 -4.35
C GLU A 242 11.13 -10.03 -3.42
N LEU A 243 10.24 -9.14 -3.05
CA LEU A 243 10.49 -8.02 -2.12
C LEU A 243 10.03 -8.35 -0.71
N VAL A 244 8.82 -8.88 -0.58
CA VAL A 244 8.18 -9.22 0.69
C VAL A 244 7.36 -10.49 0.48
N SER A 245 7.49 -11.43 1.42
CA SER A 245 6.58 -12.56 1.59
C SER A 245 6.20 -12.68 3.07
N CYS A 246 4.90 -12.61 3.36
CA CYS A 246 4.38 -12.65 4.72
C CYS A 246 3.00 -13.35 4.74
N PRO A 247 2.41 -13.62 5.91
CA PRO A 247 1.11 -14.29 5.99
C PRO A 247 -0.08 -13.54 5.34
N TYR A 248 0.13 -12.31 4.90
CA TYR A 248 -0.93 -11.44 4.38
C TYR A 248 -0.80 -11.15 2.89
N PHE A 249 0.43 -11.17 2.36
CA PHE A 249 0.71 -10.98 0.93
C PHE A 249 2.14 -11.38 0.58
N THR A 250 2.30 -11.75 -0.67
CA THR A 250 3.61 -11.84 -1.33
C THR A 250 3.67 -10.77 -2.40
N THR A 251 4.79 -10.04 -2.48
CA THR A 251 4.99 -9.00 -3.51
C THR A 251 6.35 -9.16 -4.16
N SER A 252 6.34 -9.20 -5.49
CA SER A 252 7.53 -9.25 -6.35
C SER A 252 7.63 -8.02 -7.24
N LEU A 253 8.85 -7.59 -7.52
CA LEU A 253 9.18 -6.55 -8.49
C LEU A 253 9.51 -7.19 -9.84
N TYR A 254 8.93 -6.65 -10.90
CA TYR A 254 9.32 -6.92 -12.27
C TYR A 254 9.83 -5.63 -12.92
N ASP A 255 10.98 -5.72 -13.59
CA ASP A 255 11.59 -4.64 -14.35
C ASP A 255 11.88 -5.17 -15.77
N LEU A 256 10.86 -5.07 -16.64
CA LEU A 256 10.84 -5.72 -17.95
C LEU A 256 11.29 -4.75 -19.05
N THR A 257 12.09 -5.30 -19.95
CA THR A 257 12.48 -4.71 -21.26
C THR A 257 12.17 -5.63 -22.41
N GLU A 258 11.69 -6.84 -22.12
CA GLU A 258 11.31 -7.89 -23.05
C GLU A 258 9.94 -8.43 -22.68
N SER A 259 9.25 -9.04 -23.63
CA SER A 259 7.96 -9.70 -23.38
C SER A 259 8.14 -10.87 -22.41
N MET A 260 7.22 -10.98 -21.46
CA MET A 260 7.20 -12.09 -20.49
C MET A 260 5.79 -12.67 -20.38
N THR A 261 5.72 -14.00 -20.30
CA THR A 261 4.49 -14.70 -19.96
C THR A 261 4.52 -15.09 -18.49
N MET A 262 3.54 -14.60 -17.74
CA MET A 262 3.30 -14.98 -16.35
C MET A 262 2.39 -16.20 -16.35
N ASP A 263 2.77 -17.25 -15.62
CA ASP A 263 1.98 -18.48 -15.46
C ASP A 263 1.40 -18.51 -14.04
N TYR A 264 0.06 -18.51 -13.95
CA TYR A 264 -0.71 -18.54 -12.70
C TYR A 264 -1.54 -19.82 -12.57
N SER A 265 -1.31 -20.82 -13.44
CA SER A 265 -2.12 -22.04 -13.48
C SER A 265 -2.15 -22.84 -12.17
N GLU A 266 -1.09 -22.72 -11.35
CA GLU A 266 -0.98 -23.38 -10.03
C GLU A 266 -1.23 -22.43 -8.84
N LEU A 267 -1.57 -21.16 -9.09
CA LEU A 267 -1.79 -20.17 -8.04
C LEU A 267 -3.26 -20.11 -7.63
N ASP A 268 -3.59 -20.47 -6.39
CA ASP A 268 -4.93 -20.31 -5.83
C ASP A 268 -5.15 -18.92 -5.20
N SER A 269 -4.92 -17.87 -5.99
CA SER A 269 -5.11 -16.49 -5.57
C SER A 269 -5.41 -15.57 -6.74
N PHE A 270 -6.03 -14.44 -6.45
CA PHE A 270 -6.00 -13.28 -7.34
C PHE A 270 -4.57 -12.74 -7.47
N VAL A 271 -4.31 -11.98 -8.54
CA VAL A 271 -3.05 -11.26 -8.73
C VAL A 271 -3.34 -9.77 -8.99
N ILE A 272 -2.56 -8.90 -8.37
CA ILE A 272 -2.63 -7.46 -8.62
C ILE A 272 -1.31 -7.01 -9.25
N TYR A 273 -1.40 -6.26 -10.36
CA TYR A 273 -0.28 -5.49 -10.89
C TYR A 273 -0.43 -4.03 -10.51
N VAL A 274 0.66 -3.42 -10.04
CA VAL A 274 0.76 -1.99 -9.74
C VAL A 274 1.90 -1.42 -10.58
N PHE A 275 1.57 -0.66 -11.62
CA PHE A 275 2.56 -0.15 -12.57
C PHE A 275 3.24 1.12 -12.05
N MET A 276 4.58 1.06 -11.93
CA MET A 276 5.41 2.11 -11.33
C MET A 276 6.11 2.98 -12.37
N GLU A 277 6.57 2.37 -13.47
CA GLU A 277 7.31 3.06 -14.54
C GLU A 277 6.98 2.43 -15.90
N GLY A 278 7.08 3.25 -16.95
CA GLY A 278 6.98 2.79 -18.33
C GLY A 278 5.56 2.64 -18.88
N GLU A 279 5.49 2.01 -20.05
CA GLU A 279 4.24 1.73 -20.77
C GLU A 279 4.35 0.43 -21.57
N GLY A 280 3.21 -0.20 -21.84
CA GLY A 280 3.15 -1.47 -22.56
C GLY A 280 1.73 -2.00 -22.68
N SER A 281 1.62 -3.31 -22.81
CA SER A 281 0.33 -4.01 -22.84
C SER A 281 0.33 -5.26 -21.99
N ILE A 282 -0.84 -5.63 -21.52
CA ILE A 282 -1.12 -6.93 -20.89
C ILE A 282 -2.18 -7.64 -21.71
N THR A 283 -2.02 -8.96 -21.89
CA THR A 283 -2.97 -9.82 -22.59
C THR A 283 -3.20 -11.07 -21.77
N ASP A 284 -4.46 -11.36 -21.40
CA ASP A 284 -4.81 -12.59 -20.70
C ASP A 284 -4.95 -13.80 -21.66
N GLU A 285 -5.12 -14.99 -21.11
CA GLU A 285 -5.26 -16.25 -21.88
C GLU A 285 -6.49 -16.27 -22.81
N THR A 286 -7.47 -15.36 -22.59
CA THR A 286 -8.65 -15.24 -23.48
C THR A 286 -8.39 -14.33 -24.68
N GLY A 287 -7.21 -13.68 -24.73
CA GLY A 287 -6.83 -12.70 -25.75
C GLY A 287 -7.36 -11.28 -25.45
N CYS A 288 -7.89 -11.03 -24.26
CA CYS A 288 -8.26 -9.69 -23.84
C CYS A 288 -6.99 -8.86 -23.58
N THR A 289 -6.81 -7.79 -24.34
CA THR A 289 -5.62 -6.92 -24.28
C THR A 289 -5.97 -5.53 -23.77
N MET A 290 -5.10 -4.98 -22.93
CA MET A 290 -5.17 -3.60 -22.44
C MET A 290 -3.80 -2.93 -22.52
N GLN A 291 -3.78 -1.66 -22.96
CA GLN A 291 -2.60 -0.81 -22.81
C GLN A 291 -2.47 -0.36 -21.37
N VAL A 292 -1.25 -0.41 -20.84
CA VAL A 292 -0.94 -0.05 -19.46
C VAL A 292 0.20 0.96 -19.40
N HIS A 293 0.17 1.80 -18.39
CA HIS A 293 1.22 2.78 -18.09
C HIS A 293 1.41 2.97 -16.59
N ALA A 294 2.48 3.64 -16.20
CA ALA A 294 2.74 4.01 -14.81
C ALA A 294 1.51 4.70 -14.17
N GLY A 295 1.21 4.35 -12.92
CA GLY A 295 0.07 4.88 -12.16
C GLY A 295 -1.22 4.10 -12.30
N GLN A 296 -1.24 3.02 -13.07
CA GLN A 296 -2.38 2.11 -13.17
C GLN A 296 -2.22 0.90 -12.24
N SER A 297 -3.36 0.29 -11.90
CA SER A 297 -3.41 -1.00 -11.20
C SER A 297 -4.47 -1.89 -11.84
N VAL A 298 -4.18 -3.19 -11.89
CA VAL A 298 -5.04 -4.21 -12.53
C VAL A 298 -5.18 -5.38 -11.59
N LEU A 299 -6.41 -5.87 -11.43
CA LEU A 299 -6.73 -7.09 -10.66
C LEU A 299 -7.07 -8.22 -11.62
N PHE A 300 -6.34 -9.32 -11.53
CA PHE A 300 -6.62 -10.58 -12.21
C PHE A 300 -7.32 -11.54 -11.23
N PRO A 301 -8.48 -12.13 -11.61
CA PRO A 301 -9.13 -13.16 -10.81
C PRO A 301 -8.26 -14.40 -10.60
N ALA A 302 -8.54 -15.16 -9.55
CA ALA A 302 -7.86 -16.44 -9.26
C ALA A 302 -8.05 -17.50 -10.36
N THR A 303 -9.03 -17.32 -11.24
CA THR A 303 -9.23 -18.18 -12.42
C THR A 303 -8.32 -17.84 -13.59
N THR A 304 -7.54 -16.77 -13.54
CA THR A 304 -6.57 -16.39 -14.58
C THR A 304 -5.45 -17.41 -14.66
N GLN A 305 -5.19 -17.93 -15.85
CA GLN A 305 -4.19 -18.97 -16.06
C GLN A 305 -2.83 -18.36 -16.46
N SER A 306 -2.85 -17.33 -17.29
CA SER A 306 -1.63 -16.68 -17.74
C SER A 306 -1.87 -15.25 -18.19
N VAL A 307 -0.81 -14.45 -18.13
CA VAL A 307 -0.81 -13.06 -18.62
C VAL A 307 0.48 -12.83 -19.41
N VAL A 308 0.36 -12.37 -20.65
CA VAL A 308 1.49 -11.89 -21.44
C VAL A 308 1.65 -10.40 -21.17
N VAL A 309 2.85 -9.99 -20.74
CA VAL A 309 3.22 -8.60 -20.52
C VAL A 309 4.22 -8.18 -21.58
N GLU A 310 3.95 -7.10 -22.32
CA GLU A 310 4.82 -6.57 -23.37
C GLU A 310 5.12 -5.10 -23.14
N GLY A 311 6.31 -4.67 -23.48
CA GLY A 311 6.74 -3.27 -23.35
C GLY A 311 7.93 -3.09 -22.42
N THR A 312 8.21 -1.84 -22.08
CA THR A 312 9.21 -1.49 -21.06
C THR A 312 8.49 -1.03 -19.83
N LEU A 313 8.40 -1.90 -18.84
CA LEU A 313 7.52 -1.73 -17.68
C LEU A 313 8.25 -2.09 -16.38
N LYS A 314 8.03 -1.29 -15.34
CA LYS A 314 8.35 -1.69 -13.97
C LYS A 314 7.07 -1.72 -13.16
N PHE A 315 6.77 -2.86 -12.53
CA PHE A 315 5.56 -3.04 -11.75
C PHE A 315 5.78 -3.96 -10.55
N LEU A 316 4.91 -3.82 -9.57
CA LEU A 316 4.76 -4.78 -8.48
C LEU A 316 3.67 -5.77 -8.87
N GLU A 317 3.95 -7.05 -8.65
CA GLU A 317 2.97 -8.12 -8.62
C GLU A 317 2.71 -8.48 -7.16
N THR A 318 1.44 -8.56 -6.76
CA THR A 318 1.10 -8.99 -5.41
C THR A 318 -0.11 -9.93 -5.39
N TYR A 319 -0.06 -10.90 -4.46
CA TYR A 319 -1.12 -11.89 -4.22
C TYR A 319 -1.10 -12.32 -2.74
N VAL A 320 -2.08 -13.14 -2.31
CA VAL A 320 -2.21 -13.65 -0.93
C VAL A 320 -2.09 -15.17 -0.93
#